data_f0330d35651cf6d1e8489800c2e0d1df
#
_entry.id   f0330d35651cf6d1e8489800c2e0d1df
#
_cell.length_a   1.000
_cell.length_b   1.000
_cell.length_c   1.000
_cell.angle_alpha   90.00
_cell.angle_beta   90.00
_cell.angle_gamma   90.00
#
_symmetry.space_group_name_H-M   'P 1'
#
loop_
_entity.id
_entity.type
_entity.pdbx_description
1 polymer ?
#
loop_
_entity_poly.entity_id
_entity_poly.type
_entity_poly.pdbx_seq_one_letter_code
_entity_poly.pdbx_strand_id
1 'polypeptide(L)'
;MILGFDIGNTHIVPIFYSDEGEILASFRIPTNLTYTEDTFFAVLKTLSENSKIDIYKTQSIIVSSVVPHINEIFYYFGKKYFKLTPKVISLENTKNEIIFSENFERGLGAD
;
A
#
# COMPACT_ATOMS: atom_id res chain seq x y z
N MET A 1 0.44 -8.86 9.77
CA MET A 1 1.21 -7.90 8.94
C MET A 1 0.26 -7.05 8.12
N ILE A 2 0.54 -5.77 8.05
CA ILE A 2 -0.26 -4.80 7.32
C ILE A 2 0.56 -4.29 6.13
N LEU A 3 -0.05 -4.25 4.96
CA LEU A 3 0.56 -3.68 3.77
C LEU A 3 -0.07 -2.32 3.49
N GLY A 4 0.73 -1.27 3.55
CA GLY A 4 0.30 0.08 3.26
C GLY A 4 0.89 0.56 1.94
N PHE A 5 0.12 1.39 1.23
CA PHE A 5 0.60 2.05 0.03
C PHE A 5 0.40 3.55 0.16
N ASP A 6 1.47 4.28 -0.03
CA ASP A 6 1.40 5.72 -0.21
C ASP A 6 1.55 6.00 -1.70
N ILE A 7 0.49 6.51 -2.32
CA ILE A 7 0.46 6.71 -3.75
C ILE A 7 0.53 8.19 -4.05
N GLY A 8 1.71 8.62 -4.47
CA GLY A 8 1.93 9.99 -4.93
C GLY A 8 1.91 10.06 -6.45
N ASN A 9 2.02 11.27 -6.97
CA ASN A 9 2.06 11.50 -8.42
C ASN A 9 3.32 10.92 -9.06
N THR A 10 4.40 10.84 -8.31
CA THR A 10 5.70 10.41 -8.82
C THR A 10 6.06 9.00 -8.40
N HIS A 11 5.75 8.64 -7.16
CA HIS A 11 6.14 7.35 -6.60
C HIS A 11 4.99 6.71 -5.85
N ILE A 12 4.99 5.37 -5.89
CA ILE A 12 4.18 4.53 -5.03
C ILE A 12 5.14 3.93 -4.00
N VAL A 13 4.82 4.06 -2.72
CA VAL A 13 5.67 3.54 -1.65
C VAL A 13 4.91 2.44 -0.92
N PRO A 14 5.19 1.17 -1.21
CA PRO A 14 4.66 0.07 -0.41
C PRO A 14 5.43 -0.04 0.90
N ILE A 15 4.71 -0.25 1.99
CA ILE A 15 5.32 -0.42 3.31
C ILE A 15 4.68 -1.61 4.00
N PHE A 16 5.50 -2.53 4.47
CA PHE A 16 5.04 -3.65 5.28
C PHE A 16 5.25 -3.32 6.75
N TYR A 17 4.17 -3.42 7.52
CA TYR A 17 4.19 -3.17 8.97
C TYR A 17 3.94 -4.46 9.71
N SER A 18 4.63 -4.63 10.84
CA SER A 18 4.30 -5.69 11.80
C SER A 18 2.95 -5.39 12.45
N ASP A 19 2.43 -6.36 13.19
CA ASP A 19 1.19 -6.16 13.94
C ASP A 19 1.35 -5.11 15.05
N GLU A 20 2.58 -4.84 15.45
CA GLU A 20 2.90 -3.80 16.45
C GLU A 20 3.14 -2.43 15.81
N GLY A 21 3.04 -2.34 14.48
CA GLY A 21 3.22 -1.07 13.78
C GLY A 21 4.65 -0.74 13.40
N GLU A 22 5.57 -1.67 13.54
CA GLU A 22 6.95 -1.44 13.13
C GLU A 22 7.10 -1.65 11.63
N ILE A 23 7.94 -0.85 10.99
CA ILE A 23 8.21 -1.01 9.57
C ILE A 23 9.14 -2.20 9.36
N LEU A 24 8.66 -3.19 8.63
CA LEU A 24 9.46 -4.37 8.29
C LEU A 24 10.25 -4.15 6.99
N ALA A 25 9.66 -3.47 6.03
CA ALA A 25 10.30 -3.14 4.77
C ALA A 25 9.50 -2.08 4.05
N SER A 26 10.16 -1.28 3.22
CA SER A 26 9.49 -0.33 2.34
C SER A 26 10.25 -0.24 1.03
N PHE A 27 9.52 0.12 -0.03
CA PHE A 27 10.08 0.20 -1.37
C PHE A 27 9.58 1.46 -2.05
N ARG A 28 10.24 1.86 -3.13
CA ARG A 28 9.81 2.96 -3.97
C ARG A 28 9.65 2.45 -5.39
N ILE A 29 8.46 2.63 -5.93
CA ILE A 29 8.13 2.20 -7.29
C ILE A 29 7.65 3.45 -8.04
N PRO A 30 8.13 3.70 -9.25
CA PRO A 30 7.62 4.85 -10.01
C PRO A 30 6.12 4.70 -10.23
N THR A 31 5.38 5.81 -10.11
CA THR A 31 3.96 5.80 -10.41
C THR A 31 3.77 5.67 -11.91
N ASN A 32 3.08 4.62 -12.33
CA ASN A 32 2.82 4.34 -13.71
C ASN A 32 1.34 4.02 -13.87
N LEU A 33 0.63 4.87 -14.59
CA LEU A 33 -0.81 4.73 -14.76
C LEU A 33 -1.21 3.57 -15.66
N THR A 34 -0.23 2.93 -16.29
CA THR A 34 -0.49 1.74 -17.11
C THR A 34 -0.31 0.42 -16.35
N TYR A 35 0.03 0.46 -15.08
CA TYR A 35 0.08 -0.77 -14.29
C TYR A 35 -1.27 -1.46 -14.27
N THR A 36 -1.22 -2.78 -14.40
CA THR A 36 -2.35 -3.63 -14.03
C THR A 36 -2.09 -4.18 -12.63
N GLU A 37 -3.12 -4.77 -12.05
CA GLU A 37 -2.95 -5.44 -10.75
C GLU A 37 -1.90 -6.56 -10.82
N ASP A 38 -1.82 -7.24 -11.95
CA ASP A 38 -0.88 -8.35 -12.11
C ASP A 38 0.56 -7.87 -12.23
N THR A 39 0.80 -6.81 -12.99
CA THR A 39 2.13 -6.23 -13.13
C THR A 39 2.61 -5.71 -11.79
N PHE A 40 1.75 -5.00 -11.09
CA PHE A 40 2.11 -4.43 -9.80
C PHE A 40 2.41 -5.53 -8.78
N PHE A 41 1.60 -6.59 -8.77
CA PHE A 41 1.85 -7.73 -7.87
C PHE A 41 3.20 -8.39 -8.16
N ALA A 42 3.55 -8.58 -9.43
CA ALA A 42 4.82 -9.19 -9.80
C ALA A 42 6.00 -8.37 -9.30
N VAL A 43 5.94 -7.06 -9.45
CA VAL A 43 7.00 -6.16 -8.97
C VAL A 43 7.09 -6.23 -7.44
N LEU A 44 5.97 -6.11 -6.76
CA LEU A 44 5.96 -6.10 -5.30
C LEU A 44 6.40 -7.44 -4.73
N LYS A 45 5.99 -8.53 -5.33
CA LYS A 45 6.38 -9.87 -4.89
C LYS A 45 7.90 -10.05 -4.99
N THR A 46 8.49 -9.63 -6.10
CA THR A 46 9.94 -9.71 -6.29
C THR A 46 10.68 -8.89 -5.24
N LEU A 47 10.24 -7.66 -5.00
CA LEU A 47 10.88 -6.80 -4.00
C LEU A 47 10.76 -7.40 -2.59
N SER A 48 9.58 -7.91 -2.25
CA SER A 48 9.36 -8.47 -0.92
C SER A 48 10.16 -9.75 -0.70
N GLU A 49 10.28 -10.60 -1.71
CA GLU A 49 11.12 -11.80 -1.62
C GLU A 49 12.58 -11.44 -1.39
N ASN A 50 13.08 -10.42 -2.07
CA ASN A 50 14.44 -9.95 -1.89
C ASN A 50 14.69 -9.45 -0.46
N SER A 51 13.67 -8.97 0.20
CA SER A 51 13.74 -8.50 1.58
C SER A 51 13.31 -9.56 2.60
N LYS A 52 13.08 -10.78 2.14
CA LYS A 52 12.66 -11.91 2.98
C LYS A 52 11.31 -11.67 3.67
N ILE A 53 10.43 -10.95 2.99
CA ILE A 53 9.06 -10.71 3.45
C ILE A 53 8.14 -11.71 2.76
N ASP A 54 7.36 -12.43 3.54
CA ASP A 54 6.29 -13.28 2.98
C ASP A 54 5.05 -12.42 2.78
N ILE A 55 4.82 -12.01 1.56
CA ILE A 55 3.72 -11.12 1.19
C ILE A 55 2.35 -11.75 1.51
N TYR A 56 2.28 -13.08 1.51
CA TYR A 56 1.02 -13.78 1.77
C TYR A 56 0.58 -13.73 3.24
N LYS A 57 1.43 -13.24 4.12
CA LYS A 57 1.07 -13.01 5.52
C LYS A 57 0.32 -11.70 5.73
N THR A 58 0.10 -10.94 4.68
CA THR A 58 -0.65 -9.69 4.74
C THR A 58 -2.09 -9.96 5.16
N GLN A 59 -2.54 -9.28 6.21
CA GLN A 59 -3.88 -9.44 6.78
C GLN A 59 -4.79 -8.26 6.46
N SER A 60 -4.22 -7.13 6.13
CA SER A 60 -5.00 -5.96 5.71
C SER A 60 -4.16 -5.08 4.79
N ILE A 61 -4.85 -4.33 3.95
CA ILE A 61 -4.23 -3.43 2.97
C ILE A 61 -4.86 -2.05 3.14
N ILE A 62 -4.00 -1.05 3.23
CA ILE A 62 -4.42 0.34 3.39
C ILE A 62 -3.77 1.16 2.30
N VAL A 63 -4.56 1.98 1.62
CA VAL A 63 -4.09 2.80 0.52
C VAL A 63 -4.34 4.26 0.83
N SER A 64 -3.27 5.05 0.87
CA SER A 64 -3.34 6.51 0.95
C SER A 64 -2.95 7.04 -0.42
N SER A 65 -3.86 7.76 -1.07
CA SER A 65 -3.65 8.13 -2.47
C SER A 65 -4.05 9.57 -2.76
N VAL A 66 -3.19 10.25 -3.53
CA VAL A 66 -3.53 11.54 -4.17
C VAL A 66 -3.81 11.36 -5.66
N VAL A 67 -3.89 10.12 -6.13
CA VAL A 67 -4.11 9.78 -7.55
C VAL A 67 -5.35 8.88 -7.64
N PRO A 68 -6.56 9.45 -7.61
CA PRO A 68 -7.79 8.67 -7.46
C PRO A 68 -8.00 7.59 -8.52
N HIS A 69 -7.61 7.84 -9.75
CA HIS A 69 -7.87 6.91 -10.84
C HIS A 69 -7.00 5.65 -10.80
N ILE A 70 -5.98 5.60 -9.95
CA ILE A 70 -5.17 4.39 -9.77
C ILE A 70 -5.74 3.49 -8.67
N ASN A 71 -6.69 4.00 -7.89
CA ASN A 71 -7.23 3.26 -6.75
C ASN A 71 -7.90 1.95 -7.17
N GLU A 72 -8.48 1.92 -8.35
CA GLU A 72 -9.13 0.72 -8.87
C GLU A 72 -8.13 -0.43 -9.03
N ILE A 73 -6.91 -0.14 -9.46
CA ILE A 73 -5.86 -1.15 -9.61
C ILE A 73 -5.57 -1.80 -8.26
N PHE A 74 -5.50 -0.99 -7.20
CA PHE A 74 -5.22 -1.50 -5.86
C PHE A 74 -6.38 -2.30 -5.29
N TYR A 75 -7.61 -1.95 -5.65
CA TYR A 75 -8.77 -2.75 -5.28
C TYR A 75 -8.65 -4.15 -5.85
N TYR A 76 -8.41 -4.27 -7.16
CA TYR A 76 -8.26 -5.57 -7.81
C TYR A 76 -7.04 -6.33 -7.31
N PHE A 77 -5.95 -5.63 -7.06
CA PHE A 77 -4.75 -6.19 -6.46
C PHE A 77 -5.08 -6.89 -5.14
N GLY A 78 -5.77 -6.21 -4.25
CA GLY A 78 -6.12 -6.77 -2.95
C GLY A 78 -7.08 -7.96 -3.07
N LYS A 79 -8.11 -7.83 -3.89
CA LYS A 79 -9.11 -8.87 -4.04
C LYS A 79 -8.54 -10.12 -4.71
N LYS A 80 -7.74 -9.94 -5.74
CA LYS A 80 -7.23 -11.06 -6.53
C LYS A 80 -6.16 -11.85 -5.80
N TYR A 81 -5.21 -11.17 -5.19
CA TYR A 81 -4.02 -11.83 -4.64
C TYR A 81 -4.08 -12.11 -3.16
N PHE A 82 -4.90 -11.36 -2.42
CA PHE A 82 -4.98 -11.50 -0.96
C PHE A 82 -6.37 -11.82 -0.46
N LYS A 83 -7.38 -11.72 -1.33
CA LYS A 83 -8.79 -11.86 -0.95
C LYS A 83 -9.18 -10.87 0.14
N LEU A 84 -8.58 -9.69 0.08
CA LEU A 84 -8.82 -8.60 1.00
C LEU A 84 -9.41 -7.42 0.24
N THR A 85 -10.24 -6.64 0.92
CA THR A 85 -10.72 -5.37 0.38
C THR A 85 -9.83 -4.26 0.93
N PRO A 86 -9.03 -3.59 0.09
CA PRO A 86 -8.18 -2.50 0.56
C PRO A 86 -9.02 -1.35 1.08
N LYS A 87 -8.58 -0.74 2.17
CA LYS A 87 -9.18 0.48 2.68
C LYS A 87 -8.45 1.67 2.09
N VAL A 88 -9.17 2.51 1.36
CA VAL A 88 -8.59 3.70 0.74
C VAL A 88 -8.83 4.90 1.64
N ILE A 89 -7.76 5.63 1.93
CA ILE A 89 -7.79 6.84 2.75
C ILE A 89 -7.31 7.98 1.87
N SER A 90 -8.06 9.08 1.85
CA SER A 90 -7.64 10.28 1.15
C SER A 90 -7.67 11.46 2.13
N LEU A 91 -7.01 12.55 1.75
CA LEU A 91 -7.02 13.77 2.55
C LEU A 91 -8.41 14.38 2.67
N GLU A 92 -9.32 14.01 1.78
CA GLU A 92 -10.70 14.47 1.77
C GLU A 92 -11.61 13.63 2.66
N ASN A 93 -11.12 12.52 3.17
CA ASN A 93 -11.90 11.60 3.96
C ASN A 93 -12.09 12.12 5.38
N THR A 94 -12.95 11.46 6.09
CA THR A 94 -13.50 11.89 7.35
C THR A 94 -12.45 12.00 8.46
N LYS A 95 -12.78 12.82 9.46
CA LYS A 95 -11.97 12.94 10.66
C LYS A 95 -11.79 11.62 11.38
N ASN A 96 -12.72 10.68 11.21
CA ASN A 96 -12.64 9.38 11.88
C ASN A 96 -11.45 8.55 11.41
N GLU A 97 -10.92 8.84 10.24
CA GLU A 97 -9.78 8.14 9.69
C GLU A 97 -8.45 8.82 9.96
N ILE A 98 -8.49 10.03 10.51
CA ILE A 98 -7.27 10.82 10.72
C ILE A 98 -6.29 10.11 11.64
N ILE A 99 -6.76 9.53 12.74
CA ILE A 99 -5.87 8.88 13.71
C ILE A 99 -5.16 7.70 13.04
N PHE A 100 -5.90 6.89 12.31
CA PHE A 100 -5.34 5.76 11.61
C PHE A 100 -4.38 6.22 10.51
N SER A 101 -4.82 7.19 9.71
CA SER A 101 -4.06 7.79 8.65
C SER A 101 -2.76 8.43 9.18
N GLU A 102 -2.84 9.11 10.32
CA GLU A 102 -1.69 9.73 10.95
C GLU A 102 -0.62 8.73 11.34
N ASN A 103 -1.01 7.61 11.93
CA ASN A 103 -0.08 6.55 12.26
C ASN A 103 0.53 5.93 11.00
N PHE A 104 -0.28 5.77 9.97
CA PHE A 104 0.14 5.26 8.69
C PHE A 104 1.15 6.19 8.04
N GLU A 105 0.86 7.48 8.00
CA GLU A 105 1.73 8.48 7.39
C GLU A 105 3.08 8.60 8.08
N ARG A 106 3.13 8.46 9.39
CA ARG A 106 4.40 8.44 10.11
C ARG A 106 5.28 7.29 9.65
N GLY A 107 4.68 6.15 9.37
CA GLY A 107 5.40 5.02 8.82
C GLY A 107 5.85 5.25 7.39
N LEU A 108 5.10 6.05 6.63
CA LEU A 108 5.41 6.33 5.23
C LEU A 108 6.51 7.36 5.03
N GLY A 109 6.88 8.08 6.07
CA GLY A 109 7.94 9.07 5.95
C GLY A 109 7.49 10.39 5.36
N ALA A 110 6.25 10.70 5.45
CA ALA A 110 5.69 12.01 5.09
C ALA A 110 5.94 12.44 3.64
N ASP A 111 5.47 11.72 2.72
CA ASP A 111 5.47 12.16 1.33
C ASP A 111 4.61 13.39 1.11
#